data_c4c12e6cdcabff440544386b85b702ad
#
_entry.id   c4c12e6cdcabff440544386b85b702ad
#
_cell.length_a   1.000
_cell.length_b   1.000
_cell.length_c   1.000
_cell.angle_alpha   90.00
_cell.angle_beta   90.00
_cell.angle_gamma   90.00
#
_symmetry.space_group_name_H-M   'P 1'
#
loop_
_entity.id
_entity.type
_entity.pdbx_description
1 polymer ?
#
loop_
_entity_poly.entity_id
_entity_poly.type
_entity_poly.pdbx_seq_one_letter_code
_entity_poly.pdbx_strand_id
1 'polypeptide(L)'
;MSNNAVKLESFTKKYAEKIACSSIDFTAGECSVTGLLGPNGAGKSTILKAICGEIYPTTGFVSVCGFSKPEDIKKIIGYVPEIPELEENLTVKETLVLEAGLYSVKDAVDRIKEALSICQLTDVVSCKVKNLSKGYRQRVSLAKALCSDPKVLVLDEFSAGLDPVQTVQLRNNIKKLSEKITVIFSTHHIEEAVSLCKDIYILKRGVIAAHGTAESIAKDNGCHNLEEAFLKVTGEGIIHE
;
A
#
# COMPACT_ATOMS: atom_id res chain seq x y z
N MET A 1 19.86 15.72 -0.87
CA MET A 1 18.41 15.98 -1.02
C MET A 1 17.77 14.60 -1.13
N SER A 2 16.88 14.22 -0.21
CA SER A 2 16.18 12.94 -0.32
C SER A 2 15.29 12.98 -1.55
N ASN A 3 15.51 12.06 -2.48
CA ASN A 3 14.67 11.92 -3.66
C ASN A 3 13.35 11.30 -3.22
N ASN A 4 12.24 12.06 -3.29
CA ASN A 4 10.92 11.54 -2.97
C ASN A 4 10.35 10.84 -4.20
N ALA A 5 10.04 9.54 -4.06
CA ALA A 5 9.35 8.79 -5.11
C ALA A 5 7.88 9.21 -5.24
N VAL A 6 7.25 9.55 -4.12
CA VAL A 6 5.84 9.99 -4.11
C VAL A 6 5.70 11.28 -3.31
N LYS A 7 4.89 12.21 -3.82
CA LYS A 7 4.61 13.50 -3.18
C LYS A 7 3.16 13.92 -3.41
N LEU A 8 2.47 14.25 -2.32
CA LEU A 8 1.19 14.95 -2.31
C LEU A 8 1.42 16.31 -1.66
N GLU A 9 0.92 17.37 -2.26
CA GLU A 9 0.99 18.75 -1.74
C GLU A 9 -0.42 19.32 -1.62
N SER A 10 -0.80 19.67 -0.40
CA SER A 10 -2.12 20.21 -0.03
C SER A 10 -3.27 19.44 -0.68
N PHE A 11 -3.09 18.10 -0.79
CA PHE A 11 -4.06 17.22 -1.44
C PHE A 11 -5.38 17.23 -0.71
N THR A 12 -6.45 17.59 -1.42
CA THR A 12 -7.82 17.55 -0.91
C THR A 12 -8.68 16.73 -1.86
N LYS A 13 -9.50 15.83 -1.30
CA LYS A 13 -10.51 15.08 -2.05
C LYS A 13 -11.88 15.23 -1.43
N LYS A 14 -12.81 15.76 -2.22
CA LYS A 14 -14.22 15.87 -1.88
C LYS A 14 -15.04 14.94 -2.79
N TYR A 15 -15.97 14.20 -2.21
CA TYR A 15 -17.00 13.41 -2.89
C TYR A 15 -18.35 13.99 -2.54
N ALA A 16 -19.02 14.60 -3.52
CA ALA A 16 -20.23 15.39 -3.30
C ALA A 16 -20.05 16.35 -2.12
N GLU A 17 -20.80 16.19 -1.03
CA GLU A 17 -20.69 17.06 0.17
C GLU A 17 -19.65 16.57 1.20
N LYS A 18 -19.11 15.35 1.05
CA LYS A 18 -18.19 14.76 2.03
C LYS A 18 -16.72 15.02 1.65
N ILE A 19 -15.97 15.66 2.53
CA ILE A 19 -14.51 15.78 2.42
C ILE A 19 -13.90 14.48 2.95
N ALA A 20 -13.24 13.73 2.06
CA ALA A 20 -12.56 12.47 2.41
C ALA A 20 -11.12 12.70 2.88
N CYS A 21 -10.43 13.68 2.29
CA CYS A 21 -9.10 14.13 2.69
C CYS A 21 -9.02 15.64 2.55
N SER A 22 -8.37 16.32 3.51
CA SER A 22 -8.26 17.77 3.57
C SER A 22 -6.81 18.18 3.77
N SER A 23 -6.25 18.89 2.78
CA SER A 23 -4.89 19.47 2.82
C SER A 23 -3.81 18.48 3.29
N ILE A 24 -3.75 17.32 2.65
CA ILE A 24 -2.75 16.28 2.95
C ILE A 24 -1.42 16.64 2.30
N ASP A 25 -0.37 16.76 3.10
CA ASP A 25 1.02 16.77 2.67
C ASP A 25 1.65 15.43 3.00
N PHE A 26 2.03 14.67 1.98
CA PHE A 26 2.57 13.31 2.12
C PHE A 26 3.78 13.13 1.23
N THR A 27 4.80 12.45 1.74
CA THR A 27 5.98 12.06 0.95
C THR A 27 6.38 10.63 1.25
N ALA A 28 6.86 9.92 0.22
CA ALA A 28 7.53 8.63 0.39
C ALA A 28 8.88 8.68 -0.34
N GLY A 29 9.95 8.31 0.37
CA GLY A 29 11.31 8.25 -0.17
C GLY A 29 11.48 7.08 -1.14
N GLU A 30 12.45 7.19 -2.06
CA GLU A 30 12.83 6.08 -2.92
C GLU A 30 13.35 4.89 -2.11
N CYS A 31 13.05 3.67 -2.57
CA CYS A 31 13.51 2.42 -1.97
C CYS A 31 13.29 2.40 -0.44
N SER A 32 12.09 2.73 -0.01
CA SER A 32 11.69 2.75 1.40
C SER A 32 10.28 2.22 1.60
N VAL A 33 9.92 1.96 2.85
CA VAL A 33 8.55 1.60 3.23
C VAL A 33 7.92 2.75 3.99
N THR A 34 6.80 3.26 3.51
CA THR A 34 5.99 4.30 4.16
C THR A 34 4.61 3.76 4.48
N GLY A 35 4.16 3.93 5.73
CA GLY A 35 2.87 3.44 6.21
C GLY A 35 1.84 4.55 6.39
N LEU A 36 0.60 4.28 5.95
CA LEU A 36 -0.59 5.05 6.30
C LEU A 36 -1.36 4.29 7.38
N LEU A 37 -1.23 4.74 8.63
CA LEU A 37 -1.88 4.14 9.79
C LEU A 37 -3.14 4.95 10.16
N GLY A 38 -4.23 4.28 10.49
CA GLY A 38 -5.44 4.98 10.92
C GLY A 38 -6.67 4.08 10.95
N PRO A 39 -7.72 4.50 11.64
CA PRO A 39 -8.98 3.76 11.71
C PRO A 39 -9.68 3.65 10.35
N ASN A 40 -10.69 2.78 10.29
CA ASN A 40 -11.52 2.65 9.10
C ASN A 40 -12.23 3.97 8.80
N GLY A 41 -12.24 4.37 7.52
CA GLY A 41 -12.81 5.65 7.11
C GLY A 41 -11.93 6.88 7.36
N ALA A 42 -10.70 6.73 7.85
CA ALA A 42 -9.76 7.86 8.06
C ALA A 42 -9.30 8.55 6.77
N GLY A 43 -9.48 7.94 5.59
CA GLY A 43 -9.06 8.49 4.31
C GLY A 43 -7.89 7.74 3.65
N LYS A 44 -7.37 6.65 4.26
CA LYS A 44 -6.21 5.89 3.77
C LYS A 44 -6.36 5.47 2.31
N SER A 45 -7.41 4.71 1.97
CA SER A 45 -7.64 4.23 0.60
C SER A 45 -7.89 5.37 -0.40
N THR A 46 -8.39 6.54 0.04
CA THR A 46 -8.51 7.73 -0.81
C THR A 46 -7.13 8.26 -1.21
N ILE A 47 -6.19 8.32 -0.26
CA ILE A 47 -4.80 8.72 -0.53
C ILE A 47 -4.14 7.70 -1.46
N LEU A 48 -4.26 6.39 -1.17
CA LEU A 48 -3.68 5.34 -2.02
C LEU A 48 -4.23 5.41 -3.45
N LYS A 49 -5.54 5.57 -3.65
CA LYS A 49 -6.17 5.72 -4.97
C LYS A 49 -5.68 6.96 -5.71
N ALA A 50 -5.42 8.06 -5.00
CA ALA A 50 -4.84 9.25 -5.62
C ALA A 50 -3.39 9.00 -6.07
N ILE A 51 -2.58 8.31 -5.26
CA ILE A 51 -1.22 7.89 -5.61
C ILE A 51 -1.23 6.97 -6.82
N CYS A 52 -2.20 6.05 -6.92
CA CYS A 52 -2.35 5.13 -8.06
C CYS A 52 -2.91 5.80 -9.34
N GLY A 53 -3.27 7.09 -9.28
CA GLY A 53 -3.87 7.77 -10.43
C GLY A 53 -5.29 7.27 -10.76
N GLU A 54 -5.97 6.65 -9.80
CA GLU A 54 -7.38 6.23 -9.97
C GLU A 54 -8.36 7.37 -9.77
N ILE A 55 -8.00 8.34 -8.93
CA ILE A 55 -8.81 9.52 -8.64
C ILE A 55 -7.96 10.79 -8.78
N TYR A 56 -8.62 11.85 -9.26
CA TYR A 56 -8.03 13.20 -9.31
C TYR A 56 -8.22 13.92 -7.96
N PRO A 57 -7.26 14.76 -7.53
CA PRO A 57 -7.47 15.68 -6.43
C PRO A 57 -8.60 16.67 -6.77
N THR A 58 -9.34 17.11 -5.75
CA THR A 58 -10.25 18.27 -5.88
C THR A 58 -9.43 19.56 -5.88
N THR A 59 -8.43 19.64 -4.99
CA THR A 59 -7.38 20.66 -4.97
C THR A 59 -6.06 20.04 -4.55
N GLY A 60 -4.95 20.73 -4.79
CA GLY A 60 -3.62 20.24 -4.49
C GLY A 60 -3.00 19.45 -5.65
N PHE A 61 -1.92 18.75 -5.36
CA PHE A 61 -1.09 18.11 -6.38
C PHE A 61 -0.65 16.72 -5.94
N VAL A 62 -0.51 15.81 -6.92
CA VAL A 62 0.03 14.44 -6.73
C VAL A 62 1.11 14.20 -7.76
N SER A 63 2.25 13.69 -7.31
CA SER A 63 3.37 13.30 -8.17
C SER A 63 3.95 11.96 -7.72
N VAL A 64 4.25 11.10 -8.68
CA VAL A 64 4.86 9.78 -8.48
C VAL A 64 6.03 9.64 -9.44
N CYS A 65 7.25 9.50 -8.91
CA CYS A 65 8.50 9.45 -9.68
C CYS A 65 8.61 10.58 -10.72
N GLY A 66 8.12 11.80 -10.37
CA GLY A 66 8.09 12.96 -11.26
C GLY A 66 6.92 13.03 -12.23
N PHE A 67 6.09 11.98 -12.32
CA PHE A 67 4.88 11.98 -13.14
C PHE A 67 3.67 12.50 -12.35
N SER A 68 2.81 13.29 -13.02
CA SER A 68 1.56 13.80 -12.43
C SER A 68 0.31 13.41 -13.23
N LYS A 69 0.50 12.88 -14.44
CA LYS A 69 -0.61 12.41 -15.25
C LYS A 69 -0.97 10.97 -14.88
N PRO A 70 -2.25 10.65 -14.63
CA PRO A 70 -2.68 9.31 -14.25
C PRO A 70 -2.24 8.20 -15.21
N GLU A 71 -2.27 8.47 -16.52
CA GLU A 71 -1.87 7.50 -17.54
C GLU A 71 -0.37 7.13 -17.48
N ASP A 72 0.49 8.02 -17.00
CA ASP A 72 1.91 7.75 -16.82
C ASP A 72 2.19 7.13 -15.44
N ILE A 73 1.48 7.58 -14.41
CA ILE A 73 1.54 7.01 -13.07
C ILE A 73 1.16 5.52 -13.10
N LYS A 74 0.07 5.15 -13.77
CA LYS A 74 -0.42 3.77 -13.87
C LYS A 74 0.58 2.80 -14.49
N LYS A 75 1.51 3.28 -15.33
CA LYS A 75 2.55 2.45 -15.96
C LYS A 75 3.67 2.03 -15.01
N ILE A 76 3.81 2.72 -13.88
CA ILE A 76 4.94 2.55 -12.95
C ILE A 76 4.50 2.13 -11.55
N ILE A 77 3.20 1.97 -11.34
CA ILE A 77 2.63 1.53 -10.06
C ILE A 77 2.12 0.09 -10.15
N GLY A 78 2.43 -0.71 -9.12
CA GLY A 78 1.72 -1.93 -8.80
C GLY A 78 0.76 -1.66 -7.66
N TYR A 79 -0.53 -1.97 -7.83
CA TYR A 79 -1.54 -1.76 -6.79
C TYR A 79 -2.17 -3.07 -6.34
N VAL A 80 -2.24 -3.25 -5.03
CA VAL A 80 -2.92 -4.39 -4.38
C VAL A 80 -4.05 -3.83 -3.54
N PRO A 81 -5.31 -3.96 -3.97
CA PRO A 81 -6.46 -3.51 -3.21
C PRO A 81 -6.73 -4.44 -2.01
N GLU A 82 -7.46 -3.94 -1.00
CA GLU A 82 -7.91 -4.72 0.16
C GLU A 82 -8.68 -5.98 -0.25
N ILE A 83 -9.55 -5.86 -1.26
CA ILE A 83 -10.28 -6.99 -1.85
C ILE A 83 -9.66 -7.27 -3.22
N PRO A 84 -9.00 -8.43 -3.41
CA PRO A 84 -8.37 -8.77 -4.68
C PRO A 84 -9.34 -8.79 -5.86
N GLU A 85 -9.07 -7.99 -6.87
CA GLU A 85 -9.80 -7.97 -8.14
C GLU A 85 -9.12 -8.90 -9.14
N LEU A 86 -9.55 -10.14 -9.19
CA LEU A 86 -8.95 -11.20 -9.99
C LEU A 86 -9.99 -11.90 -10.86
N GLU A 87 -9.59 -12.29 -12.08
CA GLU A 87 -10.41 -13.08 -12.99
C GLU A 87 -10.55 -14.53 -12.49
N GLU A 88 -11.70 -14.88 -11.95
CA GLU A 88 -11.96 -16.14 -11.24
C GLU A 88 -11.73 -17.41 -12.07
N ASN A 89 -11.92 -17.33 -13.39
CA ASN A 89 -11.81 -18.49 -14.29
C ASN A 89 -10.40 -18.71 -14.83
N LEU A 90 -9.49 -17.75 -14.67
CA LEU A 90 -8.08 -17.90 -15.02
C LEU A 90 -7.33 -18.70 -13.96
N THR A 91 -6.29 -19.41 -14.37
CA THR A 91 -5.27 -19.95 -13.47
C THR A 91 -4.37 -18.84 -12.96
N VAL A 92 -3.64 -19.09 -11.87
CA VAL A 92 -2.62 -18.15 -11.37
C VAL A 92 -1.64 -17.78 -12.49
N LYS A 93 -1.13 -18.76 -13.25
CA LYS A 93 -0.23 -18.50 -14.36
C LYS A 93 -0.84 -17.60 -15.42
N GLU A 94 -2.06 -17.90 -15.86
CA GLU A 94 -2.75 -17.11 -16.88
C GLU A 94 -2.99 -15.66 -16.41
N THR A 95 -3.33 -15.45 -15.13
CA THR A 95 -3.48 -14.12 -14.53
C THR A 95 -2.18 -13.32 -14.64
N LEU A 96 -1.04 -13.93 -14.29
CA LEU A 96 0.26 -13.25 -14.33
C LEU A 96 0.75 -13.00 -15.76
N VAL A 97 0.50 -13.93 -16.67
CA VAL A 97 0.83 -13.76 -18.11
C VAL A 97 0.01 -12.63 -18.73
N LEU A 98 -1.29 -12.57 -18.40
CA LEU A 98 -2.16 -11.48 -18.86
C LEU A 98 -1.64 -10.12 -18.39
N GLU A 99 -1.32 -10.01 -17.10
CA GLU A 99 -0.81 -8.75 -16.51
C GLU A 99 0.51 -8.31 -17.14
N ALA A 100 1.49 -9.21 -17.22
CA ALA A 100 2.78 -8.91 -17.86
C ALA A 100 2.61 -8.49 -19.32
N GLY A 101 1.63 -9.07 -20.03
CA GLY A 101 1.28 -8.71 -21.40
C GLY A 101 0.68 -7.31 -21.51
N LEU A 102 -0.23 -6.94 -20.61
CA LEU A 102 -0.87 -5.61 -20.58
C LEU A 102 0.15 -4.48 -20.39
N TYR A 103 1.17 -4.72 -19.58
CA TYR A 103 2.26 -3.75 -19.33
C TYR A 103 3.43 -3.88 -20.31
N SER A 104 3.37 -4.80 -21.29
CA SER A 104 4.46 -5.06 -22.25
C SER A 104 5.81 -5.26 -21.57
N VAL A 105 5.81 -6.02 -20.46
CA VAL A 105 6.99 -6.23 -19.61
C VAL A 105 8.07 -6.98 -20.37
N LYS A 106 9.29 -6.44 -20.38
CA LYS A 106 10.47 -7.14 -20.88
C LYS A 106 10.80 -8.29 -19.93
N ASP A 107 11.26 -9.42 -20.49
CA ASP A 107 11.62 -10.61 -19.71
C ASP A 107 10.46 -11.13 -18.82
N ALA A 108 9.21 -11.04 -19.33
CA ALA A 108 7.98 -11.41 -18.63
C ALA A 108 8.05 -12.79 -17.96
N VAL A 109 8.71 -13.77 -18.60
CA VAL A 109 8.85 -15.13 -18.04
C VAL A 109 9.62 -15.13 -16.73
N ASP A 110 10.71 -14.37 -16.64
CA ASP A 110 11.54 -14.32 -15.43
C ASP A 110 10.88 -13.48 -14.35
N ARG A 111 10.20 -12.40 -14.71
CA ARG A 111 9.36 -11.61 -13.79
C ARG A 111 8.23 -12.44 -13.18
N ILE A 112 7.54 -13.24 -13.98
CA ILE A 112 6.48 -14.13 -13.48
C ILE A 112 7.08 -15.17 -12.52
N LYS A 113 8.23 -15.77 -12.82
CA LYS A 113 8.90 -16.73 -11.92
C LYS A 113 9.31 -16.07 -10.59
N GLU A 114 9.88 -14.85 -10.66
CA GLU A 114 10.26 -14.08 -9.47
C GLU A 114 9.02 -13.76 -8.61
N ALA A 115 7.94 -13.26 -9.21
CA ALA A 115 6.69 -12.96 -8.51
C ALA A 115 6.06 -14.21 -7.87
N LEU A 116 6.03 -15.35 -8.58
CA LEU A 116 5.56 -16.63 -8.03
C LEU A 116 6.38 -17.09 -6.82
N SER A 117 7.70 -16.91 -6.87
CA SER A 117 8.61 -17.26 -5.77
C SER A 117 8.41 -16.35 -4.57
N ILE A 118 8.40 -15.02 -4.76
CA ILE A 118 8.20 -14.02 -3.71
C ILE A 118 6.86 -14.23 -3.00
N CYS A 119 5.80 -14.50 -3.78
CA CYS A 119 4.45 -14.68 -3.26
C CYS A 119 4.14 -16.13 -2.85
N GLN A 120 5.11 -17.08 -2.97
CA GLN A 120 4.94 -18.49 -2.62
C GLN A 120 3.71 -19.14 -3.29
N LEU A 121 3.65 -19.05 -4.62
CA LEU A 121 2.53 -19.51 -5.43
C LEU A 121 2.88 -20.67 -6.36
N THR A 122 4.09 -21.23 -6.26
CA THR A 122 4.60 -22.28 -7.16
C THR A 122 3.79 -23.56 -7.11
N ASP A 123 3.24 -23.89 -5.94
CA ASP A 123 2.39 -25.07 -5.70
C ASP A 123 0.98 -24.95 -6.29
N VAL A 124 0.50 -23.72 -6.50
CA VAL A 124 -0.85 -23.42 -6.99
C VAL A 124 -0.88 -22.78 -8.38
N VAL A 125 0.25 -22.77 -9.09
CA VAL A 125 0.42 -22.07 -10.38
C VAL A 125 -0.61 -22.46 -11.45
N SER A 126 -1.07 -23.71 -11.44
CA SER A 126 -2.08 -24.26 -12.36
C SER A 126 -3.51 -24.24 -11.80
N CYS A 127 -3.69 -23.80 -10.56
CA CYS A 127 -5.01 -23.70 -9.95
C CYS A 127 -5.76 -22.48 -10.47
N LYS A 128 -7.08 -22.64 -10.69
CA LYS A 128 -7.96 -21.49 -11.00
C LYS A 128 -8.15 -20.62 -9.77
N VAL A 129 -8.19 -19.31 -9.97
CA VAL A 129 -8.33 -18.31 -8.91
C VAL A 129 -9.57 -18.56 -8.03
N LYS A 130 -10.70 -18.96 -8.62
CA LYS A 130 -11.93 -19.28 -7.86
C LYS A 130 -11.78 -20.39 -6.84
N ASN A 131 -10.81 -21.29 -7.02
CA ASN A 131 -10.55 -22.43 -6.13
C ASN A 131 -9.56 -22.10 -5.01
N LEU A 132 -9.04 -20.87 -4.97
CA LEU A 132 -8.05 -20.43 -3.98
C LEU A 132 -8.71 -19.86 -2.74
N SER A 133 -8.08 -20.08 -1.57
CA SER A 133 -8.46 -19.40 -0.33
C SER A 133 -8.26 -17.88 -0.44
N LYS A 134 -8.86 -17.11 0.49
CA LYS A 134 -8.68 -15.64 0.54
C LYS A 134 -7.20 -15.25 0.61
N GLY A 135 -6.40 -15.92 1.44
CA GLY A 135 -4.97 -15.65 1.58
C GLY A 135 -4.18 -15.93 0.28
N TYR A 136 -4.51 -17.02 -0.44
CA TYR A 136 -3.91 -17.28 -1.74
C TYR A 136 -4.30 -16.23 -2.76
N ARG A 137 -5.56 -15.79 -2.81
CA ARG A 137 -6.01 -14.71 -3.71
C ARG A 137 -5.28 -13.40 -3.42
N GLN A 138 -5.03 -13.06 -2.14
CA GLN A 138 -4.25 -11.89 -1.76
C GLN A 138 -2.81 -11.98 -2.28
N ARG A 139 -2.18 -13.15 -2.14
CA ARG A 139 -0.83 -13.40 -2.68
C ARG A 139 -0.79 -13.36 -4.22
N VAL A 140 -1.83 -13.84 -4.91
CA VAL A 140 -1.96 -13.69 -6.38
C VAL A 140 -2.11 -12.23 -6.78
N SER A 141 -2.88 -11.43 -6.03
CA SER A 141 -3.00 -9.99 -6.28
C SER A 141 -1.65 -9.28 -6.14
N LEU A 142 -0.84 -9.64 -5.13
CA LEU A 142 0.51 -9.11 -4.98
C LEU A 142 1.43 -9.56 -6.14
N ALA A 143 1.39 -10.84 -6.52
CA ALA A 143 2.18 -11.34 -7.64
C ALA A 143 1.81 -10.64 -8.95
N LYS A 144 0.50 -10.40 -9.18
CA LYS A 144 -0.01 -9.62 -10.31
C LYS A 144 0.61 -8.22 -10.32
N ALA A 145 0.55 -7.50 -9.19
CA ALA A 145 1.13 -6.17 -9.08
C ALA A 145 2.66 -6.14 -9.30
N LEU A 146 3.38 -7.18 -8.89
CA LEU A 146 4.83 -7.30 -9.11
C LEU A 146 5.19 -7.63 -10.56
N CYS A 147 4.32 -8.33 -11.30
CA CYS A 147 4.55 -8.67 -12.70
C CYS A 147 4.55 -7.44 -13.64
N SER A 148 3.97 -6.31 -13.24
CA SER A 148 4.02 -5.06 -14.03
C SER A 148 5.39 -4.35 -13.96
N ASP A 149 6.37 -4.89 -13.23
CA ASP A 149 7.68 -4.27 -12.96
C ASP A 149 7.58 -2.85 -12.38
N PRO A 150 6.87 -2.67 -11.25
CA PRO A 150 6.54 -1.36 -10.73
C PRO A 150 7.77 -0.67 -10.09
N LYS A 151 7.82 0.67 -10.18
CA LYS A 151 8.74 1.50 -9.37
C LYS A 151 8.19 1.77 -7.97
N VAL A 152 6.87 1.81 -7.85
CA VAL A 152 6.15 2.03 -6.59
C VAL A 152 5.10 0.94 -6.42
N LEU A 153 5.15 0.23 -5.30
CA LEU A 153 4.16 -0.77 -4.90
C LEU A 153 3.24 -0.16 -3.84
N VAL A 154 1.95 -0.17 -4.11
CA VAL A 154 0.92 0.35 -3.22
C VAL A 154 0.05 -0.81 -2.74
N LEU A 155 -0.07 -0.96 -1.41
CA LEU A 155 -0.77 -2.07 -0.76
C LEU A 155 -1.87 -1.52 0.16
N ASP A 156 -3.12 -1.84 -0.11
CA ASP A 156 -4.25 -1.46 0.75
C ASP A 156 -4.62 -2.65 1.65
N GLU A 157 -4.40 -2.53 2.98
CA GLU A 157 -4.71 -3.56 4.01
C GLU A 157 -4.22 -4.97 3.61
N PHE A 158 -2.97 -5.06 3.17
CA PHE A 158 -2.39 -6.22 2.45
C PHE A 158 -2.37 -7.54 3.25
N SER A 159 -2.43 -7.50 4.57
CA SER A 159 -2.41 -8.67 5.46
C SER A 159 -3.79 -9.22 5.77
N ALA A 160 -4.85 -8.55 5.30
CA ALA A 160 -6.23 -8.93 5.59
C ALA A 160 -6.55 -10.37 5.12
N GLY A 161 -6.81 -11.26 6.09
CA GLY A 161 -7.17 -12.66 5.83
C GLY A 161 -5.99 -13.62 5.65
N LEU A 162 -4.78 -13.18 5.97
CA LEU A 162 -3.61 -14.04 6.11
C LEU A 162 -3.52 -14.59 7.54
N ASP A 163 -2.99 -15.80 7.69
CA ASP A 163 -2.62 -16.31 9.00
C ASP A 163 -1.33 -15.64 9.52
N PRO A 164 -1.00 -15.75 10.82
CA PRO A 164 0.18 -15.10 11.41
C PRO A 164 1.50 -15.48 10.73
N VAL A 165 1.67 -16.74 10.32
CA VAL A 165 2.90 -17.21 9.67
C VAL A 165 3.04 -16.57 8.28
N GLN A 166 1.96 -16.58 7.50
CA GLN A 166 1.91 -15.95 6.18
C GLN A 166 2.15 -14.44 6.29
N THR A 167 1.60 -13.77 7.31
CA THR A 167 1.82 -12.34 7.56
C THR A 167 3.30 -12.02 7.80
N VAL A 168 3.98 -12.79 8.66
CA VAL A 168 5.42 -12.61 8.92
C VAL A 168 6.25 -12.82 7.66
N GLN A 169 5.96 -13.87 6.88
CA GLN A 169 6.66 -14.13 5.63
C GLN A 169 6.47 -13.00 4.63
N LEU A 170 5.23 -12.51 4.48
CA LEU A 170 4.93 -11.41 3.57
C LEU A 170 5.62 -10.11 3.99
N ARG A 171 5.65 -9.78 5.29
CA ARG A 171 6.41 -8.64 5.83
C ARG A 171 7.91 -8.73 5.46
N ASN A 172 8.52 -9.91 5.60
CA ASN A 172 9.92 -10.12 5.23
C ASN A 172 10.15 -9.93 3.71
N ASN A 173 9.21 -10.38 2.89
CA ASN A 173 9.28 -10.19 1.44
C ASN A 173 9.14 -8.70 1.06
N ILE A 174 8.22 -7.97 1.71
CA ILE A 174 8.05 -6.51 1.52
C ILE A 174 9.34 -5.76 1.88
N LYS A 175 10.00 -6.12 3.00
CA LYS A 175 11.30 -5.53 3.36
C LYS A 175 12.36 -5.73 2.28
N LYS A 176 12.49 -6.94 1.74
CA LYS A 176 13.43 -7.22 0.65
C LYS A 176 13.08 -6.47 -0.63
N LEU A 177 11.80 -6.39 -0.97
CA LEU A 177 11.31 -5.63 -2.11
C LEU A 177 11.64 -4.15 -1.97
N SER A 178 11.51 -3.57 -0.77
CA SER A 178 11.76 -2.16 -0.52
C SER A 178 13.23 -1.73 -0.70
N GLU A 179 14.16 -2.66 -0.81
CA GLU A 179 15.54 -2.38 -1.20
C GLU A 179 15.68 -1.96 -2.68
N LYS A 180 14.69 -2.30 -3.50
CA LYS A 180 14.69 -2.06 -4.96
C LYS A 180 13.58 -1.13 -5.43
N ILE A 181 12.42 -1.16 -4.77
CA ILE A 181 11.22 -0.39 -5.13
C ILE A 181 10.68 0.36 -3.91
N THR A 182 9.97 1.45 -4.14
CA THR A 182 9.27 2.16 -3.06
C THR A 182 7.99 1.44 -2.70
N VAL A 183 7.73 1.24 -1.41
CA VAL A 183 6.50 0.58 -0.94
C VAL A 183 5.70 1.54 -0.07
N ILE A 184 4.42 1.68 -0.39
CA ILE A 184 3.46 2.43 0.41
C ILE A 184 2.34 1.48 0.79
N PHE A 185 1.96 1.41 2.06
CA PHE A 185 0.83 0.59 2.45
C PHE A 185 -0.07 1.28 3.47
N SER A 186 -1.33 0.87 3.47
CA SER A 186 -2.28 1.23 4.50
C SER A 186 -2.45 0.07 5.48
N THR A 187 -2.68 0.40 6.73
CA THR A 187 -3.04 -0.56 7.76
C THR A 187 -3.75 0.11 8.94
N HIS A 188 -4.49 -0.68 9.69
CA HIS A 188 -4.95 -0.33 11.03
C HIS A 188 -4.21 -1.11 12.12
N HIS A 189 -3.25 -1.97 11.74
CA HIS A 189 -2.42 -2.76 12.65
C HIS A 189 -1.10 -2.03 12.95
N ILE A 190 -0.96 -1.55 14.19
CA ILE A 190 0.20 -0.78 14.65
C ILE A 190 1.50 -1.58 14.52
N GLU A 191 1.46 -2.89 14.84
CA GLU A 191 2.62 -3.78 14.73
C GLU A 191 3.20 -3.87 13.31
N GLU A 192 2.35 -3.77 12.28
CA GLU A 192 2.80 -3.74 10.89
C GLU A 192 3.56 -2.46 10.59
N ALA A 193 3.02 -1.33 10.99
CA ALA A 193 3.66 -0.04 10.83
C ALA A 193 5.02 0.00 11.54
N VAL A 194 5.09 -0.42 12.81
CA VAL A 194 6.34 -0.47 13.58
C VAL A 194 7.37 -1.39 12.94
N SER A 195 6.94 -2.56 12.45
CA SER A 195 7.88 -3.58 11.95
C SER A 195 8.42 -3.29 10.55
N LEU A 196 7.68 -2.54 9.72
CA LEU A 196 8.00 -2.36 8.30
C LEU A 196 8.42 -0.94 7.95
N CYS A 197 7.80 0.08 8.57
CA CYS A 197 7.94 1.46 8.10
C CYS A 197 9.18 2.15 8.63
N LYS A 198 9.80 2.91 7.74
CA LYS A 198 10.73 3.96 8.12
C LYS A 198 9.98 5.23 8.51
N ASP A 199 8.92 5.56 7.76
CA ASP A 199 8.07 6.72 7.99
C ASP A 199 6.61 6.29 8.09
N ILE A 200 5.89 6.83 9.08
CA ILE A 200 4.49 6.52 9.39
C ILE A 200 3.70 7.82 9.36
N TYR A 201 2.57 7.82 8.66
CA TYR A 201 1.56 8.88 8.69
C TYR A 201 0.34 8.36 9.42
N ILE A 202 -0.03 8.98 10.54
CA ILE A 202 -1.27 8.67 11.26
C ILE A 202 -2.39 9.56 10.72
N LEU A 203 -3.41 8.94 10.16
CA LEU A 203 -4.59 9.61 9.62
C LEU A 203 -5.75 9.57 10.61
N LYS A 204 -6.45 10.69 10.74
CA LYS A 204 -7.69 10.83 11.50
C LYS A 204 -8.66 11.73 10.73
N ARG A 205 -9.85 11.22 10.39
CA ARG A 205 -10.93 11.99 9.74
C ARG A 205 -10.48 12.83 8.54
N GLY A 206 -9.64 12.25 7.69
CA GLY A 206 -9.17 12.90 6.46
C GLY A 206 -8.04 13.89 6.62
N VAL A 207 -7.37 13.97 7.78
CA VAL A 207 -6.18 14.78 8.00
C VAL A 207 -5.03 13.96 8.57
N ILE A 208 -3.79 14.41 8.38
CA ILE A 208 -2.63 13.82 9.03
C ILE A 208 -2.59 14.34 10.46
N ALA A 209 -2.73 13.45 11.43
CA ALA A 209 -2.69 13.76 12.85
C ALA A 209 -1.27 13.69 13.43
N ALA A 210 -0.40 12.85 12.88
CA ALA A 210 1.02 12.76 13.22
C ALA A 210 1.81 12.14 12.06
N HIS A 211 3.11 12.45 11.99
CA HIS A 211 4.02 11.91 10.98
C HIS A 211 5.44 11.78 11.55
N GLY A 212 6.13 10.71 11.18
CA GLY A 212 7.54 10.48 11.52
C GLY A 212 7.87 9.00 11.69
N THR A 213 8.98 8.71 12.36
CA THR A 213 9.29 7.34 12.80
C THR A 213 8.40 6.96 14.00
N ALA A 214 8.26 5.67 14.28
CA ALA A 214 7.49 5.20 15.43
C ALA A 214 7.95 5.87 16.75
N GLU A 215 9.27 6.00 16.92
CA GLU A 215 9.88 6.61 18.09
C GLU A 215 9.64 8.11 18.16
N SER A 216 9.76 8.83 17.02
CA SER A 216 9.52 10.29 17.00
C SER A 216 8.07 10.62 17.29
N ILE A 217 7.13 9.88 16.69
CA ILE A 217 5.69 10.07 16.93
C ILE A 217 5.35 9.84 18.42
N ALA A 218 5.90 8.78 19.04
CA ALA A 218 5.71 8.52 20.47
C ALA A 218 6.24 9.68 21.33
N LYS A 219 7.48 10.10 21.07
CA LYS A 219 8.15 11.18 21.82
C LYS A 219 7.41 12.51 21.69
N ASP A 220 7.05 12.91 20.48
CA ASP A 220 6.40 14.21 20.21
C ASP A 220 4.99 14.30 20.84
N ASN A 221 4.37 13.14 21.09
CA ASN A 221 3.09 13.05 21.78
C ASN A 221 3.23 12.77 23.29
N GLY A 222 4.45 12.66 23.84
CA GLY A 222 4.69 12.37 25.25
C GLY A 222 4.21 10.97 25.65
N CYS A 223 4.38 9.98 24.78
CA CYS A 223 3.97 8.59 24.94
C CYS A 223 5.19 7.65 24.94
N HIS A 224 5.03 6.46 25.53
CA HIS A 224 6.12 5.47 25.61
C HIS A 224 6.33 4.70 24.29
N ASN A 225 5.27 4.55 23.49
CA ASN A 225 5.29 3.79 22.24
C ASN A 225 4.29 4.35 21.22
N LEU A 226 4.33 3.82 19.99
CA LEU A 226 3.45 4.23 18.90
C LEU A 226 1.97 3.91 19.21
N GLU A 227 1.68 2.85 19.96
CA GLU A 227 0.32 2.44 20.29
C GLU A 227 -0.37 3.49 21.16
N GLU A 228 0.29 3.92 22.25
CA GLU A 228 -0.21 5.00 23.11
C GLU A 228 -0.40 6.31 22.32
N ALA A 229 0.58 6.64 21.44
CA ALA A 229 0.51 7.83 20.62
C ALA A 229 -0.67 7.74 19.63
N PHE A 230 -0.87 6.59 19.00
CA PHE A 230 -1.99 6.34 18.07
C PHE A 230 -3.34 6.56 18.77
N LEU A 231 -3.56 5.92 19.93
CA LEU A 231 -4.79 6.08 20.71
C LEU A 231 -5.02 7.55 21.10
N LYS A 232 -3.96 8.25 21.52
CA LYS A 232 -4.03 9.65 21.91
C LYS A 232 -4.41 10.57 20.74
N VAL A 233 -3.75 10.43 19.57
CA VAL A 233 -4.00 11.32 18.43
C VAL A 233 -5.28 10.98 17.69
N THR A 234 -5.69 9.71 17.66
CA THR A 234 -6.97 9.28 17.05
C THR A 234 -8.17 9.49 17.97
N GLY A 235 -7.94 9.52 19.28
CA GLY A 235 -9.01 9.62 20.29
C GLY A 235 -9.79 8.31 20.48
N GLU A 236 -9.27 7.17 20.04
CA GLU A 236 -9.93 5.86 20.15
C GLU A 236 -9.78 5.21 21.55
N GLY A 237 -8.99 5.80 22.43
CA GLY A 237 -8.76 5.30 23.79
C GLY A 237 -9.59 5.97 24.90
N ILE A 238 -10.46 6.92 24.58
CA ILE A 238 -11.31 7.59 25.58
C ILE A 238 -12.71 7.00 25.49
N ILE A 239 -12.88 5.82 26.08
CA ILE A 239 -14.21 5.39 26.56
C ILE A 239 -14.44 6.22 27.81
N HIS A 240 -15.18 7.33 27.70
CA HIS A 240 -15.75 7.97 28.89
C HIS A 240 -16.82 7.00 29.43
N GLU A 241 -16.51 6.36 30.56
CA GLU A 241 -17.53 5.80 31.45
C GLU A 241 -18.50 6.88 31.95
#